data_35c0c5d4b8ebda5a68e47c7a1e1a64cc
#
_entry.id   35c0c5d4b8ebda5a68e47c7a1e1a64cc
#
_cell.length_a   1.000
_cell.length_b   1.000
_cell.length_c   1.000
_cell.angle_alpha   90.00
_cell.angle_beta   90.00
_cell.angle_gamma   90.00
#
_symmetry.space_group_name_H-M   'P 1'
#
loop_
_entity.id
_entity.type
_entity.pdbx_description
1 polymer ?
#
loop_
_entity_poly.entity_id
_entity_poly.type
_entity_poly.pdbx_seq_one_letter_code
_entity_poly.pdbx_strand_id
1 'polypeptide(L)'
;GVPVVGVYCTLCGTMILYQTRVAGQDHELGTSGFLYRSNKLMYDRATQSLWNTLWGKPVVGPLVGSDIVLPRLSVVTTTWGEWRRRHPETRVLSLATGAVRDYREGVAYRDYYATDALMFQVPGLDTRLRNKAEVLGLVFPQYPDQPLAIAADYLAQHTVYHDQVGELRFVVVTDTSGANRVYEVQDQRFVAWDGAATLRDEG
;
A
#
# COMPACT_ATOMS: atom_id res chain seq x y z
N GLY A 1 18.06 -12.75 6.86
CA GLY A 1 17.18 -11.70 6.37
C GLY A 1 15.96 -11.54 7.28
N VAL A 2 15.18 -10.48 7.06
CA VAL A 2 13.91 -10.25 7.75
C VAL A 2 12.80 -10.94 6.95
N PRO A 3 11.97 -11.84 7.55
CA PRO A 3 10.86 -12.44 6.85
C PRO A 3 9.75 -11.39 6.64
N VAL A 4 9.25 -11.31 5.41
CA VAL A 4 8.25 -10.30 5.03
C VAL A 4 7.12 -10.92 4.21
N VAL A 5 5.95 -10.27 4.23
CA VAL A 5 4.83 -10.55 3.34
C VAL A 5 4.36 -9.27 2.65
N GLY A 6 4.31 -9.28 1.33
CA GLY A 6 3.66 -8.26 0.53
C GLY A 6 2.22 -8.68 0.22
N VAL A 7 1.26 -7.84 0.56
CA VAL A 7 -0.16 -8.12 0.33
C VAL A 7 -0.72 -7.12 -0.65
N TYR A 8 -1.08 -7.62 -1.83
CA TYR A 8 -1.75 -6.83 -2.86
C TYR A 8 -3.22 -7.23 -2.96
N CYS A 9 -4.11 -6.27 -2.78
CA CYS A 9 -5.54 -6.45 -3.00
C CYS A 9 -5.93 -5.92 -4.38
N THR A 10 -6.20 -6.78 -5.33
CA THR A 10 -6.53 -6.40 -6.71
C THR A 10 -7.83 -5.62 -6.83
N LEU A 11 -8.77 -5.81 -5.89
CA LEU A 11 -10.06 -5.11 -5.88
C LEU A 11 -9.91 -3.63 -5.46
N CYS A 12 -9.03 -3.35 -4.53
CA CYS A 12 -8.83 -2.00 -3.97
C CYS A 12 -7.50 -1.36 -4.35
N GLY A 13 -6.67 -2.01 -5.18
CA GLY A 13 -5.36 -1.50 -5.58
C GLY A 13 -4.35 -1.33 -4.44
N THR A 14 -4.67 -1.82 -3.24
CA THR A 14 -3.87 -1.59 -2.05
C THR A 14 -2.67 -2.53 -2.00
N MET A 15 -1.48 -1.99 -1.82
CA MET A 15 -0.25 -2.74 -1.53
C MET A 15 0.27 -2.39 -0.16
N ILE A 16 0.49 -3.41 0.69
CA ILE A 16 1.06 -3.25 2.03
C ILE A 16 2.14 -4.30 2.25
N LEU A 17 3.21 -3.91 2.91
CA LEU A 17 4.33 -4.78 3.27
C LEU A 17 4.40 -4.91 4.79
N TYR A 18 4.48 -6.14 5.28
CA TYR A 18 4.63 -6.45 6.69
C TYR A 18 5.85 -7.30 6.97
N GLN A 19 6.50 -7.06 8.11
CA GLN A 19 7.35 -8.04 8.72
C GLN A 19 6.48 -9.12 9.36
N THR A 20 6.84 -10.41 9.13
CA THR A 20 6.02 -11.53 9.60
C THR A 20 6.52 -12.18 10.89
N ARG A 21 7.69 -11.78 11.40
CA ARG A 21 8.20 -12.22 12.70
C ARG A 21 7.75 -11.28 13.80
N VAL A 22 6.88 -11.76 14.68
CA VAL A 22 6.35 -11.01 15.83
C VAL A 22 6.45 -11.87 17.09
N ALA A 23 6.90 -11.29 18.21
CA ALA A 23 7.06 -11.97 19.48
C ALA A 23 7.86 -13.28 19.39
N GLY A 24 8.87 -13.33 18.51
CA GLY A 24 9.70 -14.51 18.29
C GLY A 24 9.08 -15.62 17.43
N GLN A 25 7.85 -15.42 16.93
CA GLN A 25 7.15 -16.36 16.07
C GLN A 25 7.06 -15.84 14.63
N ASP A 26 7.30 -16.72 13.66
CA ASP A 26 7.08 -16.45 12.25
C ASP A 26 5.64 -16.80 11.85
N HIS A 27 4.97 -15.88 11.17
CA HIS A 27 3.63 -16.07 10.62
C HIS A 27 3.71 -16.25 9.10
N GLU A 28 3.30 -17.41 8.61
CA GLU A 28 3.19 -17.65 7.17
C GLU A 28 1.78 -17.34 6.70
N LEU A 29 1.65 -16.22 5.98
CA LEU A 29 0.35 -15.70 5.58
C LEU A 29 0.03 -16.03 4.11
N GLY A 30 -1.22 -16.41 3.88
CA GLY A 30 -1.77 -16.73 2.56
C GLY A 30 -3.02 -15.93 2.23
N THR A 31 -3.50 -16.06 1.00
CA THR A 31 -4.75 -15.44 0.53
C THR A 31 -5.93 -16.28 0.99
N SER A 32 -6.85 -15.70 1.78
CA SER A 32 -8.02 -16.41 2.31
C SER A 32 -9.21 -16.51 1.34
N GLY A 33 -9.29 -15.63 0.35
CA GLY A 33 -10.48 -15.45 -0.49
C GLY A 33 -11.58 -14.61 0.16
N PHE A 34 -11.47 -14.25 1.41
CA PHE A 34 -12.44 -13.42 2.14
C PHE A 34 -12.06 -11.93 2.14
N LEU A 35 -13.09 -11.12 2.37
CA LEU A 35 -12.95 -9.66 2.52
C LEU A 35 -13.45 -9.22 3.90
N TYR A 36 -12.83 -8.18 4.42
CA TYR A 36 -13.27 -7.46 5.59
C TYR A 36 -13.28 -5.96 5.27
N ARG A 37 -14.44 -5.32 5.36
CA ARG A 37 -14.64 -3.91 5.00
C ARG A 37 -14.10 -3.60 3.61
N SER A 38 -14.46 -4.43 2.64
CA SER A 38 -14.02 -4.35 1.22
C SER A 38 -12.52 -4.49 0.96
N ASN A 39 -11.73 -4.94 1.93
CA ASN A 39 -10.32 -5.26 1.72
C ASN A 39 -10.03 -6.74 2.00
N LYS A 40 -9.00 -7.28 1.34
CA LYS A 40 -8.58 -8.68 1.46
C LYS A 40 -8.26 -9.04 2.91
N LEU A 41 -8.66 -10.26 3.32
CA LEU A 41 -8.13 -10.92 4.50
C LEU A 41 -7.00 -11.89 4.11
N MET A 42 -5.95 -11.89 4.91
CA MET A 42 -4.93 -12.94 4.88
C MET A 42 -5.34 -14.04 5.87
N TYR A 43 -4.88 -15.27 5.67
CA TYR A 43 -4.96 -16.32 6.69
C TYR A 43 -3.56 -16.77 7.11
N ASP A 44 -3.40 -17.05 8.39
CA ASP A 44 -2.19 -17.63 8.96
C ASP A 44 -2.24 -19.15 8.80
N ARG A 45 -1.24 -19.74 8.17
CA ARG A 45 -1.18 -21.18 7.89
C ARG A 45 -1.09 -22.03 9.16
N ALA A 46 -0.43 -21.51 10.19
CA ALA A 46 -0.25 -22.25 11.46
C ALA A 46 -1.51 -22.20 12.34
N THR A 47 -2.11 -21.03 12.49
CA THR A 47 -3.22 -20.82 13.44
C THR A 47 -4.59 -20.78 12.78
N GLN A 48 -4.67 -20.72 11.46
CA GLN A 48 -5.89 -20.52 10.67
C GLN A 48 -6.63 -19.21 11.01
N SER A 49 -5.99 -18.30 11.73
CA SER A 49 -6.55 -16.97 12.02
C SER A 49 -6.61 -16.14 10.75
N LEU A 50 -7.66 -15.32 10.61
CA LEU A 50 -7.79 -14.34 9.53
C LEU A 50 -7.31 -12.96 10.01
N TRP A 51 -6.52 -12.33 9.17
CA TRP A 51 -5.86 -11.07 9.47
C TRP A 51 -6.36 -9.95 8.56
N ASN A 52 -6.71 -8.82 9.18
CA ASN A 52 -7.03 -7.60 8.43
C ASN A 52 -5.78 -7.07 7.74
N THR A 53 -5.85 -6.89 6.43
CA THR A 53 -4.70 -6.44 5.63
C THR A 53 -4.29 -5.01 5.93
N LEU A 54 -5.25 -4.09 6.21
CA LEU A 54 -4.91 -2.68 6.45
C LEU A 54 -4.25 -2.46 7.81
N TRP A 55 -4.60 -3.26 8.82
CA TRP A 55 -4.12 -3.05 10.19
C TRP A 55 -3.08 -4.07 10.64
N GLY A 56 -2.92 -5.19 9.91
CA GLY A 56 -2.01 -6.26 10.30
C GLY A 56 -2.40 -6.93 11.63
N LYS A 57 -3.72 -6.99 11.92
CA LYS A 57 -4.28 -7.57 13.14
C LYS A 57 -5.18 -8.75 12.82
N PRO A 58 -5.18 -9.82 13.67
CA PRO A 58 -6.14 -10.91 13.54
C PRO A 58 -7.56 -10.42 13.87
N VAL A 59 -8.54 -10.80 13.04
CA VAL A 59 -9.95 -10.40 13.18
C VAL A 59 -10.90 -11.59 13.30
N VAL A 60 -10.45 -12.81 12.96
CA VAL A 60 -11.17 -14.08 13.13
C VAL A 60 -10.17 -15.15 13.54
N GLY A 61 -10.59 -16.09 14.39
CA GLY A 61 -9.80 -17.26 14.76
C GLY A 61 -9.08 -17.15 16.10
N PRO A 62 -8.18 -18.10 16.42
CA PRO A 62 -7.57 -18.23 17.74
C PRO A 62 -6.75 -17.03 18.21
N LEU A 63 -6.22 -16.23 17.28
CA LEU A 63 -5.40 -15.08 17.63
C LEU A 63 -6.21 -13.79 17.88
N VAL A 64 -7.54 -13.82 17.76
CA VAL A 64 -8.37 -12.66 18.09
C VAL A 64 -8.27 -12.36 19.57
N GLY A 65 -8.05 -11.07 19.90
CA GLY A 65 -7.84 -10.63 21.28
C GLY A 65 -6.39 -10.77 21.76
N SER A 66 -5.49 -11.34 20.96
CA SER A 66 -4.06 -11.17 21.20
C SER A 66 -3.62 -9.75 20.80
N ASP A 67 -2.63 -9.21 21.47
CA ASP A 67 -2.07 -7.89 21.11
C ASP A 67 -1.09 -7.95 19.94
N ILE A 68 -1.16 -9.02 19.14
CA ILE A 68 -0.27 -9.23 17.99
C ILE A 68 -0.68 -8.27 16.86
N VAL A 69 0.29 -7.47 16.42
CA VAL A 69 0.18 -6.58 15.26
C VAL A 69 1.44 -6.78 14.42
N LEU A 70 1.26 -7.07 13.12
CA LEU A 70 2.38 -7.17 12.20
C LEU A 70 3.00 -5.78 11.98
N PRO A 71 4.31 -5.62 12.21
CA PRO A 71 5.00 -4.37 11.91
C PRO A 71 4.91 -4.05 10.42
N ARG A 72 4.42 -2.86 10.11
CA ARG A 72 4.32 -2.37 8.73
C ARG A 72 5.67 -1.86 8.28
N LEU A 73 6.04 -2.18 7.05
CA LEU A 73 7.22 -1.67 6.39
C LEU A 73 6.82 -0.72 5.27
N SER A 74 7.70 0.21 4.96
CA SER A 74 7.52 1.13 3.84
C SER A 74 7.50 0.37 2.52
N VAL A 75 6.59 0.74 1.61
CA VAL A 75 6.49 0.16 0.28
C VAL A 75 6.22 1.25 -0.74
N VAL A 76 6.84 1.13 -1.90
CA VAL A 76 6.62 2.03 -3.04
C VAL A 76 6.00 1.23 -4.18
N THR A 77 4.86 1.70 -4.67
CA THR A 77 4.23 1.16 -5.87
C THR A 77 4.69 1.97 -7.07
N THR A 78 5.08 1.30 -8.14
CA THR A 78 5.55 1.92 -9.38
C THR A 78 5.02 1.17 -10.59
N THR A 79 5.17 1.72 -11.80
CA THR A 79 4.83 1.01 -13.03
C THR A 79 5.86 -0.08 -13.34
N TRP A 80 5.42 -1.15 -14.03
CA TRP A 80 6.31 -2.19 -14.51
C TRP A 80 7.43 -1.64 -15.42
N GLY A 81 7.10 -0.67 -16.28
CA GLY A 81 8.07 -0.04 -17.16
C GLY A 81 9.20 0.64 -16.40
N GLU A 82 8.86 1.41 -15.36
CA GLU A 82 9.85 2.09 -14.50
C GLU A 82 10.65 1.09 -13.66
N TRP A 83 10.00 0.07 -13.10
CA TRP A 83 10.68 -0.99 -12.37
C TRP A 83 11.71 -1.70 -13.25
N ARG A 84 11.31 -2.15 -14.46
CA ARG A 84 12.19 -2.84 -15.41
C ARG A 84 13.38 -1.98 -15.83
N ARG A 85 13.18 -0.67 -16.00
CA ARG A 85 14.25 0.27 -16.32
C ARG A 85 15.33 0.31 -15.23
N ARG A 86 14.92 0.27 -13.95
CA ARG A 86 15.83 0.28 -12.79
C ARG A 86 16.41 -1.10 -12.47
N HIS A 87 15.64 -2.15 -12.74
CA HIS A 87 15.96 -3.53 -12.40
C HIS A 87 15.80 -4.47 -13.61
N PRO A 88 16.66 -4.35 -14.63
CA PRO A 88 16.52 -5.08 -15.91
C PRO A 88 16.57 -6.60 -15.75
N GLU A 89 17.24 -7.10 -14.71
CA GLU A 89 17.38 -8.54 -14.41
C GLU A 89 16.14 -9.15 -13.72
N THR A 90 15.10 -8.36 -13.44
CA THR A 90 13.88 -8.86 -12.79
C THR A 90 13.18 -9.88 -13.67
N ARG A 91 12.87 -11.04 -13.12
CA ARG A 91 12.07 -12.08 -13.75
C ARG A 91 10.61 -11.97 -13.35
N VAL A 92 9.72 -12.15 -14.32
CA VAL A 92 8.26 -12.22 -14.10
C VAL A 92 7.70 -13.52 -14.63
N LEU A 93 6.53 -13.92 -14.15
CA LEU A 93 5.81 -15.04 -14.71
C LEU A 93 5.45 -14.74 -16.16
N SER A 94 5.69 -15.72 -17.04
CA SER A 94 5.29 -15.67 -18.44
C SER A 94 3.76 -15.63 -18.57
N LEU A 95 3.25 -15.02 -19.63
CA LEU A 95 1.82 -15.11 -20.00
C LEU A 95 1.43 -16.53 -20.44
N ALA A 96 2.39 -17.37 -20.82
CA ALA A 96 2.16 -18.77 -21.15
C ALA A 96 1.93 -19.61 -19.88
N THR A 97 0.83 -19.36 -19.18
CA THR A 97 0.47 -20.02 -17.89
C THR A 97 -0.25 -21.36 -18.09
N GLY A 98 -0.62 -21.73 -19.31
CA GLY A 98 -1.50 -22.87 -19.60
C GLY A 98 -2.99 -22.56 -19.39
N ALA A 99 -3.35 -21.39 -18.83
CA ALA A 99 -4.74 -20.96 -18.66
C ALA A 99 -5.13 -19.97 -19.77
N VAL A 100 -6.33 -20.15 -20.34
CA VAL A 100 -6.88 -19.20 -21.33
C VAL A 100 -7.51 -18.05 -20.55
N ARG A 101 -6.79 -16.95 -20.44
CA ARG A 101 -7.26 -15.73 -19.77
C ARG A 101 -6.75 -14.49 -20.52
N ASP A 102 -7.49 -13.40 -20.40
CA ASP A 102 -7.04 -12.10 -20.88
C ASP A 102 -6.14 -11.45 -19.80
N TYR A 103 -4.84 -11.40 -20.06
CA TYR A 103 -3.83 -10.82 -19.17
C TYR A 103 -3.42 -9.40 -19.57
N ARG A 104 -4.15 -8.75 -20.50
CA ARG A 104 -3.84 -7.37 -20.89
C ARG A 104 -4.04 -6.41 -19.74
N GLU A 105 -3.34 -5.31 -19.81
CA GLU A 105 -3.45 -4.22 -18.86
C GLU A 105 -4.92 -3.71 -18.75
N GLY A 106 -5.34 -3.41 -17.51
CA GLY A 106 -6.66 -2.88 -17.22
C GLY A 106 -7.84 -3.85 -17.36
N VAL A 107 -7.61 -5.13 -17.73
CA VAL A 107 -8.71 -6.11 -17.89
C VAL A 107 -9.29 -6.53 -16.56
N ALA A 108 -8.43 -6.75 -15.55
CA ALA A 108 -8.89 -7.17 -14.23
C ALA A 108 -9.75 -6.07 -13.58
N TYR A 109 -10.98 -6.43 -13.21
CA TYR A 109 -11.96 -5.51 -12.59
C TYR A 109 -12.30 -4.26 -13.44
N ARG A 110 -12.17 -4.32 -14.78
CA ARG A 110 -12.45 -3.19 -15.68
C ARG A 110 -13.79 -2.54 -15.39
N ASP A 111 -14.86 -3.32 -15.34
CA ASP A 111 -16.21 -2.81 -15.14
C ASP A 111 -16.41 -2.21 -13.74
N TYR A 112 -15.72 -2.77 -12.77
CA TYR A 112 -15.72 -2.24 -11.41
C TYR A 112 -15.07 -0.86 -11.34
N TYR A 113 -13.94 -0.65 -11.99
CA TYR A 113 -13.25 0.65 -12.00
C TYR A 113 -13.88 1.66 -12.95
N ALA A 114 -14.74 1.23 -13.87
CA ALA A 114 -15.43 2.13 -14.80
C ALA A 114 -16.53 2.98 -14.15
N THR A 115 -16.95 2.66 -12.92
CA THR A 115 -18.02 3.36 -12.20
C THR A 115 -17.61 3.69 -10.76
N ASP A 116 -18.34 4.60 -10.12
CA ASP A 116 -18.14 4.91 -8.68
C ASP A 116 -18.90 3.94 -7.74
N ALA A 117 -19.67 2.99 -8.28
CA ALA A 117 -20.40 2.01 -7.47
C ALA A 117 -19.44 1.06 -6.76
N LEU A 118 -19.69 0.81 -5.47
CA LEU A 118 -18.91 -0.14 -4.68
C LEU A 118 -19.49 -1.56 -4.85
N MET A 119 -18.62 -2.55 -5.05
CA MET A 119 -19.02 -3.96 -5.15
C MET A 119 -19.47 -4.51 -3.80
N PHE A 120 -18.90 -4.03 -2.71
CA PHE A 120 -19.19 -4.46 -1.34
C PHE A 120 -19.51 -3.28 -0.45
N GLN A 121 -20.31 -3.53 0.58
CA GLN A 121 -20.63 -2.51 1.57
C GLN A 121 -19.43 -2.16 2.44
N VAL A 122 -19.33 -0.89 2.79
CA VAL A 122 -18.40 -0.35 3.78
C VAL A 122 -19.17 0.29 4.92
N PRO A 123 -18.65 0.29 6.16
CA PRO A 123 -19.40 0.78 7.34
C PRO A 123 -19.75 2.28 7.28
N GLY A 124 -19.04 3.05 6.48
CA GLY A 124 -19.28 4.47 6.26
C GLY A 124 -18.63 4.92 4.97
N LEU A 125 -19.20 5.94 4.35
CA LEU A 125 -18.64 6.57 3.17
C LEU A 125 -18.00 7.89 3.57
N ASP A 126 -16.75 8.08 3.19
CA ASP A 126 -16.07 9.37 3.25
C ASP A 126 -16.26 10.09 1.91
N THR A 127 -16.99 11.18 1.93
CA THR A 127 -17.35 11.92 0.71
C THR A 127 -16.35 13.00 0.33
N ARG A 128 -15.25 13.14 1.06
CA ARG A 128 -14.18 14.11 0.73
C ARG A 128 -13.48 13.77 -0.58
N LEU A 129 -13.43 12.48 -0.94
CA LEU A 129 -12.98 11.99 -2.23
C LEU A 129 -14.06 11.11 -2.86
N ARG A 130 -14.05 10.99 -4.18
CA ARG A 130 -14.94 10.04 -4.87
C ARG A 130 -14.60 8.61 -4.47
N ASN A 131 -15.56 7.71 -4.56
CA ASN A 131 -15.30 6.29 -4.35
C ASN A 131 -14.18 5.80 -5.29
N LYS A 132 -13.31 4.94 -4.75
CA LYS A 132 -12.17 4.35 -5.49
C LYS A 132 -11.11 5.37 -5.95
N ALA A 133 -11.14 6.61 -5.46
CA ALA A 133 -10.02 7.52 -5.67
C ALA A 133 -8.74 6.87 -5.16
N GLU A 134 -7.70 6.94 -5.97
CA GLU A 134 -6.37 6.45 -5.56
C GLU A 134 -5.76 7.43 -4.56
N VAL A 135 -5.21 6.87 -3.47
CA VAL A 135 -4.60 7.66 -2.40
C VAL A 135 -3.27 7.06 -1.95
N LEU A 136 -2.36 7.91 -1.53
CA LEU A 136 -1.24 7.52 -0.70
C LEU A 136 -1.72 7.46 0.75
N GLY A 137 -1.79 6.27 1.33
CA GLY A 137 -2.11 6.08 2.75
C GLY A 137 -0.86 6.08 3.61
N LEU A 138 -0.81 6.92 4.64
CA LEU A 138 0.29 7.01 5.58
C LEU A 138 -0.19 6.72 6.99
N VAL A 139 0.59 5.89 7.71
CA VAL A 139 0.42 5.64 9.14
C VAL A 139 1.79 5.66 9.77
N PHE A 140 2.03 6.66 10.60
CA PHE A 140 3.28 6.79 11.32
C PHE A 140 3.22 6.03 12.65
N PRO A 141 4.23 5.22 13.01
CA PRO A 141 4.23 4.47 14.27
C PRO A 141 4.08 5.35 15.51
N GLN A 142 4.59 6.57 15.46
CA GLN A 142 4.49 7.56 16.55
C GLN A 142 3.07 8.14 16.71
N TYR A 143 2.26 8.11 15.63
CA TYR A 143 0.92 8.66 15.57
C TYR A 143 -0.07 7.67 14.92
N PRO A 144 -0.27 6.48 15.51
CA PRO A 144 -1.06 5.40 14.88
C PRO A 144 -2.54 5.75 14.69
N ASP A 145 -3.06 6.67 15.49
CA ASP A 145 -4.45 7.12 15.47
C ASP A 145 -4.68 8.34 14.56
N GLN A 146 -3.65 8.81 13.87
CA GLN A 146 -3.71 9.93 12.93
C GLN A 146 -3.29 9.50 11.51
N PRO A 147 -4.00 8.54 10.88
CA PRO A 147 -3.71 8.14 9.52
C PRO A 147 -4.02 9.27 8.54
N LEU A 148 -3.18 9.41 7.51
CA LEU A 148 -3.40 10.34 6.41
C LEU A 148 -3.74 9.59 5.13
N ALA A 149 -4.58 10.21 4.29
CA ALA A 149 -4.83 9.79 2.92
C ALA A 149 -4.68 11.01 2.01
N ILE A 150 -3.68 10.98 1.14
CA ILE A 150 -3.39 12.06 0.19
C ILE A 150 -3.75 11.57 -1.20
N ALA A 151 -4.58 12.33 -1.93
CA ALA A 151 -5.02 11.96 -3.27
C ALA A 151 -3.82 11.85 -4.23
N ALA A 152 -3.76 10.77 -5.02
CA ALA A 152 -2.65 10.51 -5.92
C ALA A 152 -2.55 11.53 -7.05
N ASP A 153 -3.69 12.01 -7.56
CA ASP A 153 -3.76 13.06 -8.58
C ASP A 153 -3.25 14.42 -8.04
N TYR A 154 -3.48 14.70 -6.76
CA TYR A 154 -2.90 15.88 -6.11
C TYR A 154 -1.37 15.77 -6.04
N LEU A 155 -0.83 14.62 -5.63
CA LEU A 155 0.61 14.37 -5.55
C LEU A 155 1.28 14.39 -6.93
N ALA A 156 0.57 13.97 -7.98
CA ALA A 156 1.08 14.05 -9.35
C ALA A 156 1.27 15.50 -9.83
N GLN A 157 0.48 16.44 -9.29
CA GLN A 157 0.59 17.88 -9.56
C GLN A 157 1.55 18.60 -8.60
N HIS A 158 1.81 18.02 -7.43
CA HIS A 158 2.66 18.56 -6.36
C HIS A 158 3.76 17.54 -6.06
N THR A 159 4.71 17.41 -6.98
CA THR A 159 5.73 16.35 -6.95
C THR A 159 6.69 16.41 -5.76
N VAL A 160 6.73 17.54 -5.06
CA VAL A 160 7.36 17.70 -3.75
C VAL A 160 6.33 18.29 -2.82
N TYR A 161 5.84 17.50 -1.87
CA TYR A 161 4.79 17.88 -0.94
C TYR A 161 5.26 17.72 0.49
N HIS A 162 5.19 18.80 1.27
CA HIS A 162 5.53 18.81 2.70
C HIS A 162 4.27 18.83 3.55
N ASP A 163 4.30 18.05 4.64
CA ASP A 163 3.25 18.06 5.65
C ASP A 163 3.80 17.61 7.00
N GLN A 164 2.94 17.57 8.02
CA GLN A 164 3.29 17.09 9.35
C GLN A 164 2.14 16.37 10.03
N VAL A 165 2.48 15.42 10.91
CA VAL A 165 1.55 14.76 11.84
C VAL A 165 2.11 14.90 13.24
N GLY A 166 1.43 15.66 14.09
CA GLY A 166 2.01 16.07 15.37
C GLY A 166 3.31 16.83 15.16
N GLU A 167 4.39 16.35 15.76
CA GLU A 167 5.73 16.94 15.61
C GLU A 167 6.55 16.32 14.46
N LEU A 168 6.07 15.23 13.86
CA LEU A 168 6.75 14.56 12.77
C LEU A 168 6.49 15.30 11.45
N ARG A 169 7.54 15.89 10.90
CA ARG A 169 7.50 16.53 9.58
C ARG A 169 7.96 15.55 8.52
N PHE A 170 7.34 15.58 7.36
CA PHE A 170 7.71 14.71 6.27
C PHE A 170 7.59 15.40 4.91
N VAL A 171 8.29 14.85 3.93
CA VAL A 171 8.16 15.20 2.52
C VAL A 171 7.72 13.98 1.73
N VAL A 172 6.78 14.16 0.82
CA VAL A 172 6.44 13.18 -0.21
C VAL A 172 7.04 13.65 -1.52
N VAL A 173 7.78 12.76 -2.19
CA VAL A 173 8.28 13.00 -3.54
C VAL A 173 7.63 12.00 -4.49
N THR A 174 7.07 12.52 -5.58
CA THR A 174 6.34 11.75 -6.59
C THR A 174 7.10 11.80 -7.91
N ASP A 175 7.48 10.64 -8.43
CA ASP A 175 8.17 10.55 -9.72
C ASP A 175 7.21 10.55 -10.91
N THR A 176 7.76 10.59 -12.11
CA THR A 176 6.99 10.62 -13.36
C THR A 176 6.16 9.35 -13.60
N SER A 177 6.41 8.27 -12.87
CA SER A 177 5.59 7.05 -12.89
C SER A 177 4.43 7.08 -11.88
N GLY A 178 4.30 8.17 -11.09
CA GLY A 178 3.33 8.28 -10.00
C GLY A 178 3.78 7.60 -8.71
N ALA A 179 5.01 7.11 -8.65
CA ALA A 179 5.52 6.44 -7.45
C ALA A 179 5.86 7.46 -6.36
N ASN A 180 5.26 7.26 -5.19
CA ASN A 180 5.41 8.13 -4.03
C ASN A 180 6.44 7.58 -3.05
N ARG A 181 7.36 8.42 -2.60
CA ARG A 181 8.34 8.11 -1.54
C ARG A 181 8.21 9.14 -0.44
N VAL A 182 8.20 8.66 0.81
CA VAL A 182 8.00 9.49 1.98
C VAL A 182 9.26 9.47 2.83
N TYR A 183 9.72 10.63 3.22
CA TYR A 183 10.89 10.80 4.06
C TYR A 183 10.56 11.72 5.23
N GLU A 184 11.01 11.35 6.42
CA GLU A 184 11.00 12.26 7.56
C GLU A 184 12.03 13.36 7.32
N VAL A 185 11.66 14.61 7.66
CA VAL A 185 12.52 15.78 7.55
C VAL A 185 12.53 16.55 8.87
N GLN A 186 13.60 17.22 9.18
CA GLN A 186 13.68 18.14 10.31
C GLN A 186 13.38 19.57 9.84
N ASP A 187 14.41 20.34 9.53
CA ASP A 187 14.29 21.73 9.09
C ASP A 187 14.45 21.89 7.57
N GLN A 188 14.79 20.81 6.87
CA GLN A 188 14.96 20.83 5.41
C GLN A 188 13.62 21.08 4.72
N ARG A 189 13.63 22.00 3.76
CA ARG A 189 12.50 22.30 2.90
C ARG A 189 12.89 22.13 1.43
N PHE A 190 12.44 21.07 0.84
CA PHE A 190 12.70 20.78 -0.56
C PHE A 190 11.65 21.47 -1.44
N VAL A 191 12.09 22.07 -2.55
CA VAL A 191 11.25 22.86 -3.47
C VAL A 191 11.13 22.23 -4.84
N ALA A 192 12.07 21.35 -5.19
CA ALA A 192 12.05 20.65 -6.46
C ALA A 192 12.74 19.29 -6.39
N TRP A 193 12.30 18.39 -7.24
CA TRP A 193 12.91 17.08 -7.46
C TRP A 193 13.05 16.81 -8.94
N ASP A 194 14.21 16.28 -9.35
CA ASP A 194 14.51 15.94 -10.75
C ASP A 194 13.88 14.62 -11.22
N GLY A 195 13.13 13.96 -10.33
CA GLY A 195 12.51 12.66 -10.61
C GLY A 195 13.44 11.45 -10.46
N ALA A 196 14.70 11.66 -10.11
CA ALA A 196 15.71 10.59 -10.02
C ALA A 196 16.46 10.58 -8.68
N ALA A 197 17.44 11.45 -8.49
CA ALA A 197 18.37 11.36 -7.38
C ALA A 197 18.48 12.66 -6.54
N THR A 198 18.10 13.81 -7.09
CA THR A 198 18.37 15.10 -6.47
C THR A 198 17.09 15.79 -6.02
N LEU A 199 16.99 16.06 -4.71
CA LEU A 199 16.06 17.03 -4.14
C LEU A 199 16.79 18.37 -3.99
N ARG A 200 16.12 19.45 -4.36
CA ARG A 200 16.63 20.80 -4.13
C ARG A 200 16.06 21.36 -2.85
N ASP A 201 16.94 21.78 -1.97
CA ASP A 201 16.61 22.50 -0.74
C ASP A 201 16.37 23.98 -1.06
N GLU A 202 15.62 24.67 -0.25
CA GLU A 202 15.40 26.13 -0.32
C GLU A 202 16.70 26.93 0.00
N GLY A 203 17.74 26.26 0.53
CA GLY A 203 19.08 26.78 0.75
C GLY A 203 19.26 27.50 2.07
#